data_3206d653985d2d42b64885ee5d4db257
#
_entry.id   3206d653985d2d42b64885ee5d4db257
#
_cell.length_a   1.000
_cell.length_b   1.000
_cell.length_c   1.000
_cell.angle_alpha   90.00
_cell.angle_beta   90.00
_cell.angle_gamma   90.00
#
_symmetry.space_group_name_H-M   'P 1'
#
loop_
_entity.id
_entity.type
_entity.pdbx_description
1 polymer ?
#
loop_
_entity_poly.entity_id
_entity_poly.type
_entity_poly.pdbx_seq_one_letter_code
_entity_poly.pdbx_strand_id
1 'polypeptide(L)'
;MNSDGTYDGGRITQWLLETDSLEEFLQSLADAALELSCSDGAGVTLERDGRPITVASAGAVAAKLDEKQYGQDDGPCLQSLRTDEEVSVPDMLDERRWGDYPAYAVSCGIRSSFSLPIAAHTHTAGALNLYAAPPDAFEHTDLAALRSLAAQATGGIALAQRINDTQEFAEHLRTAMQSRSVIDQALGVVMAQRRCTADEAFGILRTASQHRNVKLRDLCAELITNLTGRPPAAPELRPRP
;
A
#
# COMPACT_ATOMS: atom_id res chain seq x y z
N MET A 1 12.95 26.06 11.55
CA MET A 1 14.12 25.76 10.72
C MET A 1 15.31 25.73 11.65
N ASN A 2 15.81 24.57 12.02
CA ASN A 2 17.09 24.47 12.72
C ASN A 2 18.20 24.66 11.70
N SER A 3 19.26 25.36 12.11
CA SER A 3 20.39 25.81 11.29
C SER A 3 21.30 24.72 10.74
N ASP A 4 20.86 23.46 10.70
CA ASP A 4 21.71 22.31 10.36
C ASP A 4 21.19 21.49 9.16
N GLY A 5 20.25 22.01 8.39
CA GLY A 5 19.79 21.37 7.12
C GLY A 5 19.20 19.95 7.27
N THR A 6 19.13 19.41 8.44
CA THR A 6 18.50 18.13 8.74
C THR A 6 17.01 18.35 8.95
N TYR A 7 16.21 17.87 8.02
CA TYR A 7 14.77 17.73 8.26
C TYR A 7 14.60 16.87 9.51
N ASP A 8 14.01 17.46 10.54
CA ASP A 8 13.94 16.84 11.86
C ASP A 8 13.17 15.51 11.75
N GLY A 9 13.89 14.39 12.02
CA GLY A 9 13.27 13.05 12.07
C GLY A 9 12.10 12.94 13.05
N GLY A 10 11.97 13.89 13.97
CA GLY A 10 10.80 14.06 14.84
C GLY A 10 9.53 14.39 14.04
N ARG A 11 9.62 15.13 12.95
CA ARG A 11 8.46 15.57 12.16
C ARG A 11 7.77 14.40 11.43
N ILE A 12 8.54 13.48 10.88
CA ILE A 12 7.95 12.32 10.18
C ILE A 12 7.41 11.29 11.18
N THR A 13 8.08 11.10 12.31
CA THR A 13 7.52 10.31 13.41
C THR A 13 6.22 10.94 13.92
N GLN A 14 6.15 12.26 13.98
CA GLN A 14 4.93 12.99 14.34
C GLN A 14 3.82 12.78 13.29
N TRP A 15 4.13 12.89 12.00
CA TRP A 15 3.16 12.59 10.92
C TRP A 15 2.63 11.16 10.99
N LEU A 16 3.49 10.16 11.23
CA LEU A 16 3.08 8.76 11.39
C LEU A 16 2.16 8.55 12.60
N LEU A 17 2.26 9.41 13.62
CA LEU A 17 1.42 9.34 14.82
C LEU A 17 0.14 10.17 14.68
N GLU A 18 0.13 11.20 13.85
CA GLU A 18 -0.98 12.14 13.65
C GLU A 18 -1.86 11.77 12.46
N THR A 19 -1.36 10.94 11.53
CA THR A 19 -2.14 10.49 10.37
C THR A 19 -2.85 9.17 10.67
N ASP A 20 -4.13 9.13 10.34
CA ASP A 20 -4.97 7.94 10.55
C ASP A 20 -4.79 6.89 9.42
N SER A 21 -4.09 7.25 8.33
CA SER A 21 -3.89 6.38 7.18
C SER A 21 -2.51 6.54 6.53
N LEU A 22 -2.08 5.49 5.81
CA LEU A 22 -0.87 5.55 4.99
C LEU A 22 -0.99 6.61 3.88
N GLU A 23 -2.18 6.78 3.31
CA GLU A 23 -2.43 7.78 2.27
C GLU A 23 -2.20 9.20 2.78
N GLU A 24 -2.67 9.56 3.96
CA GLU A 24 -2.43 10.88 4.57
C GLU A 24 -0.94 11.12 4.86
N PHE A 25 -0.25 10.10 5.35
CA PHE A 25 1.20 10.16 5.55
C PHE A 25 1.95 10.42 4.24
N LEU A 26 1.61 9.70 3.16
CA LEU A 26 2.24 9.86 1.86
C LEU A 26 1.90 11.20 1.21
N GLN A 27 0.70 11.73 1.43
CA GLN A 27 0.33 13.08 1.00
C GLN A 27 1.18 14.13 1.70
N SER A 28 1.36 14.04 3.02
CA SER A 28 2.24 14.94 3.79
C SER A 28 3.69 14.89 3.30
N LEU A 29 4.14 13.71 2.85
CA LEU A 29 5.45 13.52 2.24
C LEU A 29 5.57 14.27 0.90
N ALA A 30 4.57 14.13 0.02
CA ALA A 30 4.55 14.83 -1.27
C ALA A 30 4.53 16.35 -1.09
N ASP A 31 3.73 16.86 -0.16
CA ASP A 31 3.64 18.29 0.16
C ASP A 31 4.98 18.83 0.70
N ALA A 32 5.61 18.09 1.60
CA ALA A 32 6.92 18.48 2.13
C ALA A 32 8.03 18.43 1.06
N ALA A 33 8.00 17.46 0.17
CA ALA A 33 8.95 17.36 -0.94
C ALA A 33 8.79 18.54 -1.91
N LEU A 34 7.55 18.94 -2.21
CA LEU A 34 7.25 20.11 -3.02
C LEU A 34 7.81 21.41 -2.41
N GLU A 35 7.58 21.61 -1.10
CA GLU A 35 8.09 22.78 -0.38
C GLU A 35 9.63 22.82 -0.34
N LEU A 36 10.28 21.68 -0.04
CA LEU A 36 11.73 21.58 0.08
C LEU A 36 12.45 21.80 -1.25
N SER A 37 11.88 21.32 -2.34
CA SER A 37 12.51 21.38 -3.67
C SER A 37 12.17 22.64 -4.43
N CYS A 38 11.20 23.43 -3.97
CA CYS A 38 10.64 24.56 -4.74
C CYS A 38 10.23 24.13 -6.17
N SER A 39 9.80 22.89 -6.35
CA SER A 39 9.36 22.33 -7.62
C SER A 39 7.89 22.69 -7.93
N ASP A 40 7.44 22.43 -9.17
CA ASP A 40 6.06 22.67 -9.60
C ASP A 40 5.14 21.45 -9.33
N GLY A 41 5.76 20.32 -9.02
CA GLY A 41 5.05 19.09 -8.69
C GLY A 41 5.92 18.08 -7.97
N ALA A 42 5.32 17.35 -7.04
CA ALA A 42 5.91 16.20 -6.38
C ALA A 42 4.94 15.01 -6.40
N GLY A 43 5.43 13.80 -6.67
CA GLY A 43 4.63 12.60 -6.69
C GLY A 43 5.30 11.47 -5.88
N VAL A 44 4.49 10.67 -5.21
CA VAL A 44 4.95 9.44 -4.56
C VAL A 44 4.36 8.26 -5.29
N THR A 45 5.23 7.47 -5.90
CA THR A 45 4.89 6.22 -6.59
C THR A 45 5.21 5.05 -5.71
N LEU A 46 4.30 4.09 -5.62
CA LEU A 46 4.57 2.77 -5.02
C LEU A 46 4.24 1.68 -6.03
N GLU A 47 4.98 0.58 -5.99
CA GLU A 47 4.64 -0.62 -6.73
C GLU A 47 3.67 -1.47 -5.88
N ARG A 48 2.52 -1.80 -6.45
CA ARG A 48 1.54 -2.70 -5.84
C ARG A 48 1.16 -3.78 -6.86
N ASP A 49 1.34 -5.04 -6.50
CA ASP A 49 1.09 -6.20 -7.37
C ASP A 49 1.83 -6.13 -8.72
N GLY A 50 3.09 -5.65 -8.71
CA GLY A 50 3.91 -5.48 -9.90
C GLY A 50 3.47 -4.34 -10.82
N ARG A 51 2.66 -3.39 -10.31
CA ARG A 51 2.20 -2.21 -11.05
C ARG A 51 2.53 -0.93 -10.29
N PRO A 52 3.16 0.05 -10.94
CA PRO A 52 3.38 1.35 -10.35
C PRO A 52 2.06 2.13 -10.28
N ILE A 53 1.81 2.77 -9.17
CA ILE A 53 0.66 3.67 -8.94
C ILE A 53 1.13 4.91 -8.20
N THR A 54 0.62 6.08 -8.57
CA THR A 54 0.79 7.30 -7.77
C THR A 54 -0.17 7.25 -6.59
N VAL A 55 0.39 7.19 -5.39
CA VAL A 55 -0.37 7.08 -4.14
C VAL A 55 -0.58 8.43 -3.46
N ALA A 56 0.28 9.41 -3.77
CA ALA A 56 0.13 10.79 -3.33
C ALA A 56 0.75 11.74 -4.35
N SER A 57 0.22 12.93 -4.47
CA SER A 57 0.79 13.97 -5.35
C SER A 57 0.47 15.37 -4.84
N ALA A 58 1.43 16.28 -5.04
CA ALA A 58 1.32 17.69 -4.77
C ALA A 58 1.67 18.49 -6.03
N GLY A 59 1.02 19.66 -6.21
CA GLY A 59 1.14 20.43 -7.45
C GLY A 59 0.27 19.87 -8.59
N ALA A 60 0.12 20.66 -9.66
CA ALA A 60 -0.87 20.39 -10.72
C ALA A 60 -0.43 19.35 -11.76
N VAL A 61 0.87 19.04 -11.83
CA VAL A 61 1.47 18.31 -12.97
C VAL A 61 1.91 16.88 -12.63
N ALA A 62 2.24 16.59 -11.37
CA ALA A 62 2.89 15.34 -10.96
C ALA A 62 2.12 14.09 -11.39
N ALA A 63 0.86 13.98 -11.02
CA ALA A 63 0.02 12.80 -11.33
C ALA A 63 -0.04 12.51 -12.85
N LYS A 64 -0.14 13.56 -13.69
CA LYS A 64 -0.20 13.38 -15.15
C LYS A 64 1.12 12.88 -15.73
N LEU A 65 2.25 13.35 -15.18
CA LEU A 65 3.57 12.94 -15.63
C LEU A 65 3.88 11.52 -15.21
N ASP A 66 3.47 11.13 -13.99
CA ASP A 66 3.58 9.76 -13.50
C ASP A 66 2.73 8.80 -14.35
N GLU A 67 1.46 9.12 -14.59
CA GLU A 67 0.57 8.32 -15.43
C GLU A 67 1.11 8.10 -16.86
N LYS A 68 1.74 9.14 -17.44
CA LYS A 68 2.36 9.01 -18.77
C LYS A 68 3.49 7.97 -18.77
N GLN A 69 4.32 7.97 -17.73
CA GLN A 69 5.39 6.98 -17.57
C GLN A 69 4.82 5.56 -17.43
N TYR A 70 3.76 5.40 -16.64
CA TYR A 70 3.11 4.08 -16.46
C TYR A 70 2.50 3.57 -17.77
N GLY A 71 1.88 4.48 -18.55
CA GLY A 71 1.25 4.12 -19.81
C GLY A 71 2.20 3.61 -20.89
N GLN A 72 3.47 4.03 -20.86
CA GLN A 72 4.51 3.56 -21.77
C GLN A 72 5.50 2.58 -21.14
N ASP A 73 5.32 2.27 -19.86
CA ASP A 73 6.18 1.41 -19.04
C ASP A 73 7.65 1.87 -19.00
N ASP A 74 7.89 3.18 -19.12
CA ASP A 74 9.24 3.76 -19.19
C ASP A 74 9.24 5.21 -18.73
N GLY A 75 10.33 5.64 -18.06
CA GLY A 75 10.50 7.00 -17.56
C GLY A 75 11.44 7.11 -16.38
N PRO A 76 11.83 8.33 -15.97
CA PRO A 76 12.75 8.56 -14.86
C PRO A 76 12.26 7.97 -13.53
N CYS A 77 10.98 8.08 -13.22
CA CYS A 77 10.35 7.48 -12.05
C CYS A 77 10.49 5.95 -12.05
N LEU A 78 10.12 5.30 -13.17
CA LEU A 78 10.18 3.85 -13.30
C LEU A 78 11.62 3.34 -13.33
N GLN A 79 12.54 4.10 -13.89
CA GLN A 79 13.95 3.76 -13.83
C GLN A 79 14.45 3.79 -12.38
N SER A 80 14.18 4.88 -11.63
CA SER A 80 14.57 5.00 -10.23
C SER A 80 13.99 3.87 -9.37
N LEU A 81 12.71 3.57 -9.56
CA LEU A 81 12.01 2.48 -8.87
C LEU A 81 12.62 1.10 -9.17
N ARG A 82 13.04 0.84 -10.42
CA ARG A 82 13.57 -0.45 -10.85
C ARG A 82 15.05 -0.66 -10.52
N THR A 83 15.83 0.44 -10.50
CA THR A 83 17.29 0.35 -10.29
C THR A 83 17.71 0.67 -8.86
N ASP A 84 16.81 1.20 -8.03
CA ASP A 84 17.11 1.74 -6.70
C ASP A 84 18.18 2.87 -6.74
N GLU A 85 18.22 3.60 -7.86
CA GLU A 85 19.16 4.71 -8.08
C GLU A 85 18.42 6.02 -8.29
N GLU A 86 19.07 7.13 -7.91
CA GLU A 86 18.58 8.48 -8.20
C GLU A 86 18.66 8.73 -9.70
N VAL A 87 17.60 9.33 -10.26
CA VAL A 87 17.54 9.69 -11.67
C VAL A 87 17.31 11.19 -11.80
N SER A 88 18.33 11.89 -12.31
CA SER A 88 18.26 13.34 -12.62
C SER A 88 18.08 13.56 -14.10
N VAL A 89 17.18 14.48 -14.44
CA VAL A 89 16.98 15.00 -15.80
C VAL A 89 17.14 16.51 -15.75
N PRO A 90 18.32 17.03 -16.10
CA PRO A 90 18.60 18.46 -16.08
C PRO A 90 17.70 19.24 -17.06
N ASP A 91 17.52 18.74 -18.28
CA ASP A 91 16.63 19.33 -19.27
C ASP A 91 15.94 18.27 -20.15
N MET A 92 14.61 18.26 -20.13
CA MET A 92 13.79 17.37 -20.96
C MET A 92 13.94 17.62 -22.46
N LEU A 93 14.37 18.81 -22.87
CA LEU A 93 14.63 19.09 -24.29
C LEU A 93 15.86 18.35 -24.83
N ASP A 94 16.83 18.10 -24.00
CA ASP A 94 18.08 17.38 -24.35
C ASP A 94 18.02 15.90 -24.05
N GLU A 95 16.97 15.45 -23.37
CA GLU A 95 16.78 14.06 -22.97
C GLU A 95 16.34 13.17 -24.16
N ARG A 96 16.95 12.00 -24.29
CA ARG A 96 16.68 11.04 -25.37
C ARG A 96 16.27 9.66 -24.90
N ARG A 97 16.36 9.43 -23.58
CA ARG A 97 15.83 8.21 -22.96
C ARG A 97 14.30 8.29 -22.94
N TRP A 98 13.64 7.20 -22.70
CA TRP A 98 12.22 7.07 -22.39
C TRP A 98 11.24 7.54 -23.48
N GLY A 99 11.58 7.32 -24.76
CA GLY A 99 10.66 7.49 -25.89
C GLY A 99 10.02 8.87 -25.98
N ASP A 100 8.68 8.93 -25.91
CA ASP A 100 7.91 10.19 -26.05
C ASP A 100 7.75 10.97 -24.73
N TYR A 101 8.21 10.40 -23.60
CA TYR A 101 8.01 11.02 -22.29
C TYR A 101 8.63 12.41 -22.16
N PRO A 102 9.90 12.65 -22.58
CA PRO A 102 10.50 13.99 -22.47
C PRO A 102 9.71 15.06 -23.20
N ALA A 103 9.27 14.77 -24.44
CA ALA A 103 8.47 15.69 -25.24
C ALA A 103 7.10 15.97 -24.57
N TYR A 104 6.49 14.96 -23.98
CA TYR A 104 5.25 15.12 -23.22
C TYR A 104 5.44 16.01 -21.99
N ALA A 105 6.52 15.80 -21.22
CA ALA A 105 6.83 16.63 -20.05
C ALA A 105 6.99 18.10 -20.42
N VAL A 106 7.74 18.39 -21.51
CA VAL A 106 7.88 19.74 -22.07
C VAL A 106 6.52 20.32 -22.46
N SER A 107 5.62 19.53 -23.07
CA SER A 107 4.28 19.99 -23.44
C SER A 107 3.42 20.35 -22.22
N CYS A 108 3.70 19.74 -21.06
CA CYS A 108 3.10 20.06 -19.76
C CYS A 108 3.80 21.25 -19.04
N GLY A 109 4.82 21.87 -19.66
CA GLY A 109 5.58 22.98 -19.09
C GLY A 109 6.73 22.59 -18.18
N ILE A 110 7.10 21.30 -18.13
CA ILE A 110 8.16 20.79 -17.26
C ILE A 110 9.44 20.51 -18.06
N ARG A 111 10.57 21.07 -17.58
CA ARG A 111 11.87 20.92 -18.22
C ARG A 111 12.89 20.13 -17.42
N SER A 112 12.75 20.05 -16.12
CA SER A 112 13.65 19.22 -15.30
C SER A 112 12.86 18.30 -14.36
N SER A 113 13.46 17.16 -14.01
CA SER A 113 12.90 16.26 -13.01
C SER A 113 14.00 15.58 -12.20
N PHE A 114 13.62 15.17 -10.99
CA PHE A 114 14.48 14.42 -10.12
C PHE A 114 13.68 13.30 -9.43
N SER A 115 14.10 12.05 -9.59
CA SER A 115 13.46 10.90 -8.98
C SER A 115 14.38 10.25 -7.98
N LEU A 116 13.89 10.07 -6.74
CA LEU A 116 14.57 9.45 -5.63
C LEU A 116 13.93 8.10 -5.33
N PRO A 117 14.71 7.02 -5.20
CA PRO A 117 14.14 5.74 -4.82
C PRO A 117 13.65 5.78 -3.37
N ILE A 118 12.50 5.16 -3.15
CA ILE A 118 12.01 4.78 -1.82
C ILE A 118 12.28 3.29 -1.71
N ALA A 119 13.37 2.95 -1.01
CA ALA A 119 13.92 1.59 -1.00
C ALA A 119 12.93 0.55 -0.50
N ALA A 120 12.90 -0.60 -1.16
CA ALA A 120 12.10 -1.73 -0.75
C ALA A 120 12.76 -2.48 0.41
N HIS A 121 12.40 -2.17 1.65
CA HIS A 121 12.71 -3.05 2.79
C HIS A 121 11.69 -4.18 2.97
N THR A 122 10.64 -4.13 2.18
CA THR A 122 9.56 -5.12 2.08
C THR A 122 9.31 -5.41 0.59
N HIS A 123 8.15 -5.94 0.23
CA HIS A 123 7.78 -6.25 -1.16
C HIS A 123 7.32 -5.03 -1.97
N THR A 124 7.48 -3.80 -1.48
CA THR A 124 7.02 -2.59 -2.14
C THR A 124 8.18 -1.65 -2.42
N ALA A 125 8.56 -1.54 -3.68
CA ALA A 125 9.45 -0.50 -4.18
C ALA A 125 8.65 0.79 -4.43
N GLY A 126 9.33 1.93 -4.38
CA GLY A 126 8.69 3.22 -4.65
C GLY A 126 9.67 4.25 -5.19
N ALA A 127 9.14 5.41 -5.53
CA ALA A 127 9.92 6.58 -5.92
C ALA A 127 9.23 7.87 -5.47
N LEU A 128 10.04 8.82 -5.04
CA LEU A 128 9.65 10.21 -4.85
C LEU A 128 10.08 11.00 -6.09
N ASN A 129 9.13 11.56 -6.80
CA ASN A 129 9.35 12.25 -8.07
C ASN A 129 9.14 13.75 -7.90
N LEU A 130 10.04 14.54 -8.44
CA LEU A 130 9.99 16.01 -8.45
C LEU A 130 10.04 16.51 -9.87
N TYR A 131 9.24 17.54 -10.17
CA TYR A 131 9.06 18.11 -11.49
C TYR A 131 9.14 19.63 -11.43
N ALA A 132 9.97 20.24 -12.28
CA ALA A 132 10.12 21.68 -12.30
C ALA A 132 10.07 22.27 -13.73
N ALA A 133 9.47 23.45 -13.84
CA ALA A 133 9.35 24.16 -15.11
C ALA A 133 10.70 24.65 -15.66
N PRO A 134 11.64 25.22 -14.87
CA PRO A 134 12.96 25.60 -15.38
C PRO A 134 13.86 24.37 -15.59
N PRO A 135 14.80 24.41 -16.55
CA PRO A 135 15.89 23.46 -16.62
C PRO A 135 16.79 23.61 -15.40
N ASP A 136 17.58 22.59 -15.09
CA ASP A 136 18.59 22.55 -14.03
C ASP A 136 18.07 22.93 -12.62
N ALA A 137 16.76 22.83 -12.39
CA ALA A 137 16.13 23.29 -11.15
C ALA A 137 16.68 22.61 -9.90
N PHE A 138 17.16 21.39 -10.03
CA PHE A 138 17.64 20.58 -8.90
C PHE A 138 19.14 20.68 -8.67
N GLU A 139 19.90 21.43 -9.49
CA GLU A 139 21.36 21.58 -9.34
C GLU A 139 21.75 22.25 -8.01
N HIS A 140 20.92 23.18 -7.54
CA HIS A 140 21.17 23.94 -6.31
C HIS A 140 20.21 23.58 -5.16
N THR A 141 19.37 22.56 -5.35
CA THR A 141 18.44 22.08 -4.33
C THR A 141 19.19 21.32 -3.23
N ASP A 142 18.73 21.44 -2.00
CA ASP A 142 19.25 20.61 -0.89
C ASP A 142 18.83 19.15 -1.05
N LEU A 143 19.57 18.43 -1.90
CA LEU A 143 19.33 17.00 -2.15
C LEU A 143 19.53 16.16 -0.89
N ALA A 144 20.31 16.61 0.09
CA ALA A 144 20.50 15.88 1.34
C ALA A 144 19.20 15.83 2.17
N ALA A 145 18.47 16.96 2.20
CA ALA A 145 17.17 17.01 2.87
C ALA A 145 16.14 16.11 2.15
N LEU A 146 16.10 16.12 0.81
CA LEU A 146 15.21 15.24 0.02
C LEU A 146 15.55 13.76 0.16
N ARG A 147 16.83 13.39 0.18
CA ARG A 147 17.28 12.02 0.47
C ARG A 147 16.88 11.56 1.87
N SER A 148 17.03 12.45 2.85
CA SER A 148 16.59 12.18 4.22
C SER A 148 15.08 11.95 4.27
N LEU A 149 14.30 12.76 3.54
CA LEU A 149 12.85 12.62 3.44
C LEU A 149 12.46 11.27 2.81
N ALA A 150 13.08 10.87 1.69
CA ALA A 150 12.84 9.58 1.03
C ALA A 150 13.21 8.39 1.92
N ALA A 151 14.36 8.46 2.62
CA ALA A 151 14.79 7.41 3.54
C ALA A 151 13.83 7.23 4.73
N GLN A 152 13.29 8.32 5.25
CA GLN A 152 12.31 8.29 6.34
C GLN A 152 10.95 7.78 5.85
N ALA A 153 10.55 8.12 4.61
CA ALA A 153 9.37 7.57 3.96
C ALA A 153 9.44 6.05 3.85
N THR A 154 10.62 5.51 3.51
CA THR A 154 10.87 4.07 3.47
C THR A 154 10.52 3.40 4.81
N GLY A 155 11.00 3.96 5.91
CA GLY A 155 10.69 3.45 7.26
C GLY A 155 9.20 3.50 7.60
N GLY A 156 8.55 4.62 7.27
CA GLY A 156 7.10 4.81 7.48
C GLY A 156 6.25 3.84 6.68
N ILE A 157 6.55 3.67 5.40
CA ILE A 157 5.86 2.72 4.51
C ILE A 157 6.03 1.29 5.01
N ALA A 158 7.26 0.89 5.35
CA ALA A 158 7.54 -0.44 5.87
C ALA A 158 6.78 -0.72 7.18
N LEU A 159 6.70 0.25 8.08
CA LEU A 159 5.96 0.12 9.34
C LEU A 159 4.45 0.01 9.08
N ALA A 160 3.89 0.88 8.24
CA ALA A 160 2.47 0.86 7.89
C ALA A 160 2.07 -0.47 7.24
N GLN A 161 2.89 -1.02 6.34
CA GLN A 161 2.67 -2.33 5.73
C GLN A 161 2.66 -3.45 6.77
N ARG A 162 3.64 -3.47 7.70
CA ARG A 162 3.67 -4.48 8.78
C ARG A 162 2.44 -4.42 9.68
N ILE A 163 1.93 -3.22 9.95
CA ILE A 163 0.69 -3.05 10.72
C ILE A 163 -0.50 -3.62 9.93
N ASN A 164 -0.62 -3.30 8.65
CA ASN A 164 -1.67 -3.81 7.78
C ASN A 164 -1.64 -5.35 7.68
N ASP A 165 -0.47 -5.93 7.40
CA ASP A 165 -0.29 -7.39 7.32
C ASP A 165 -0.71 -8.07 8.63
N THR A 166 -0.36 -7.45 9.75
CA THR A 166 -0.72 -7.95 11.08
C THR A 166 -2.23 -7.89 11.31
N GLN A 167 -2.88 -6.82 10.89
CA GLN A 167 -4.33 -6.65 10.99
C GLN A 167 -5.09 -7.63 10.10
N GLU A 168 -4.66 -7.79 8.85
CA GLU A 168 -5.23 -8.79 7.93
C GLU A 168 -5.07 -10.21 8.47
N PHE A 169 -3.89 -10.55 8.99
CA PHE A 169 -3.65 -11.85 9.62
C PHE A 169 -4.56 -12.08 10.83
N ALA A 170 -4.71 -11.07 11.69
CA ALA A 170 -5.61 -11.14 12.84
C ALA A 170 -7.07 -11.34 12.42
N GLU A 171 -7.53 -10.66 11.36
CA GLU A 171 -8.89 -10.81 10.83
C GLU A 171 -9.12 -12.17 10.16
N HIS A 172 -8.14 -12.66 9.40
CA HIS A 172 -8.16 -14.02 8.85
C HIS A 172 -8.23 -15.08 9.95
N LEU A 173 -7.42 -14.91 11.00
CA LEU A 173 -7.45 -15.82 12.16
C LEU A 173 -8.80 -15.78 12.89
N ARG A 174 -9.35 -14.58 13.12
CA ARG A 174 -10.68 -14.40 13.70
C ARG A 174 -11.75 -15.11 12.88
N THR A 175 -11.74 -14.92 11.56
CA THR A 175 -12.67 -15.54 10.63
C THR A 175 -12.54 -17.09 10.64
N ALA A 176 -11.32 -17.59 10.68
CA ALA A 176 -11.06 -19.04 10.78
C ALA A 176 -11.59 -19.62 12.10
N MET A 177 -11.34 -18.95 13.23
CA MET A 177 -11.83 -19.38 14.56
C MET A 177 -13.35 -19.36 14.63
N GLN A 178 -14.00 -18.31 14.12
CA GLN A 178 -15.46 -18.23 14.04
C GLN A 178 -16.02 -19.37 13.17
N SER A 179 -15.41 -19.61 12.01
CA SER A 179 -15.81 -20.71 11.12
C SER A 179 -15.71 -22.06 11.80
N ARG A 180 -14.59 -22.30 12.52
CA ARG A 180 -14.38 -23.54 13.28
C ARG A 180 -15.45 -23.71 14.38
N SER A 181 -15.74 -22.68 15.14
CA SER A 181 -16.78 -22.74 16.19
C SER A 181 -18.15 -23.11 15.63
N VAL A 182 -18.54 -22.54 14.49
CA VAL A 182 -19.82 -22.86 13.82
C VAL A 182 -19.83 -24.32 13.33
N ILE A 183 -18.72 -24.78 12.74
CA ILE A 183 -18.58 -26.17 12.28
C ILE A 183 -18.64 -27.13 13.46
N ASP A 184 -17.95 -26.87 14.58
CA ASP A 184 -17.92 -27.70 15.77
C ASP A 184 -19.33 -27.82 16.40
N GLN A 185 -20.11 -26.72 16.43
CA GLN A 185 -21.51 -26.75 16.88
C GLN A 185 -22.37 -27.66 15.98
N ALA A 186 -22.25 -27.52 14.66
CA ALA A 186 -22.97 -28.35 13.69
C ALA A 186 -22.55 -29.80 13.76
N LEU A 187 -21.27 -30.10 13.99
CA LEU A 187 -20.77 -31.45 14.23
C LEU A 187 -21.46 -32.08 15.43
N GLY A 188 -21.53 -31.36 16.56
CA GLY A 188 -22.24 -31.84 17.76
C GLY A 188 -23.70 -32.17 17.48
N VAL A 189 -24.40 -31.35 16.70
CA VAL A 189 -25.79 -31.61 16.30
C VAL A 189 -25.89 -32.88 15.45
N VAL A 190 -25.05 -33.04 14.41
CA VAL A 190 -25.10 -34.22 13.52
C VAL A 190 -24.71 -35.50 14.27
N MET A 191 -23.68 -35.43 15.13
CA MET A 191 -23.29 -36.56 16.00
C MET A 191 -24.45 -37.02 16.86
N ALA A 192 -25.17 -36.13 17.50
CA ALA A 192 -26.31 -36.46 18.36
C ALA A 192 -27.48 -37.04 17.57
N GLN A 193 -27.82 -36.47 16.41
CA GLN A 193 -28.93 -36.90 15.57
C GLN A 193 -28.67 -38.25 14.87
N ARG A 194 -27.43 -38.47 14.41
CA ARG A 194 -27.05 -39.67 13.64
C ARG A 194 -26.40 -40.75 14.48
N ARG A 195 -26.06 -40.47 15.74
CA ARG A 195 -25.31 -41.36 16.63
C ARG A 195 -24.01 -41.86 16.00
N CYS A 196 -23.26 -40.95 15.42
CA CYS A 196 -22.03 -41.23 14.70
C CYS A 196 -20.82 -40.50 15.32
N THR A 197 -19.61 -40.85 14.88
CA THR A 197 -18.38 -40.23 15.31
C THR A 197 -18.22 -38.80 14.72
N ALA A 198 -17.28 -38.02 15.23
CA ALA A 198 -16.99 -36.66 14.70
C ALA A 198 -16.53 -36.70 13.23
N ASP A 199 -15.70 -37.69 12.87
CA ASP A 199 -15.20 -37.86 11.51
C ASP A 199 -16.33 -38.19 10.52
N GLU A 200 -17.26 -39.07 10.92
CA GLU A 200 -18.43 -39.40 10.12
C GLU A 200 -19.37 -38.20 9.97
N ALA A 201 -19.61 -37.46 11.05
CA ALA A 201 -20.40 -36.24 11.02
C ALA A 201 -19.78 -35.15 10.09
N PHE A 202 -18.47 -35.00 10.17
CA PHE A 202 -17.73 -34.08 9.26
C PHE A 202 -17.84 -34.52 7.81
N GLY A 203 -17.73 -35.83 7.53
CA GLY A 203 -17.94 -36.38 6.19
C GLY A 203 -19.33 -36.07 5.64
N ILE A 204 -20.38 -36.20 6.45
CA ILE A 204 -21.76 -35.87 6.08
C ILE A 204 -21.88 -34.39 5.72
N LEU A 205 -21.40 -33.48 6.59
CA LEU A 205 -21.48 -32.05 6.37
C LEU A 205 -20.70 -31.61 5.13
N ARG A 206 -19.48 -32.15 4.92
CA ARG A 206 -18.65 -31.88 3.76
C ARG A 206 -19.32 -32.33 2.46
N THR A 207 -19.89 -33.51 2.43
CA THR A 207 -20.61 -34.01 1.25
C THR A 207 -21.83 -33.16 0.95
N ALA A 208 -22.60 -32.74 1.95
CA ALA A 208 -23.74 -31.84 1.76
C ALA A 208 -23.32 -30.46 1.25
N SER A 209 -22.21 -29.89 1.75
CA SER A 209 -21.62 -28.65 1.29
C SER A 209 -21.23 -28.72 -0.19
N GLN A 210 -20.56 -29.80 -0.59
CA GLN A 210 -20.16 -30.03 -1.98
C GLN A 210 -21.36 -30.19 -2.92
N HIS A 211 -22.34 -30.99 -2.54
CA HIS A 211 -23.56 -31.18 -3.34
C HIS A 211 -24.37 -29.90 -3.55
N ARG A 212 -24.41 -29.05 -2.54
CA ARG A 212 -25.14 -27.76 -2.61
C ARG A 212 -24.30 -26.62 -3.16
N ASN A 213 -23.00 -26.84 -3.41
CA ASN A 213 -22.03 -25.82 -3.84
C ASN A 213 -22.02 -24.56 -2.94
N VAL A 214 -22.09 -24.76 -1.62
CA VAL A 214 -22.02 -23.71 -0.60
C VAL A 214 -20.84 -23.93 0.32
N LYS A 215 -20.29 -22.87 0.91
CA LYS A 215 -19.19 -23.03 1.88
C LYS A 215 -19.65 -23.84 3.10
N LEU A 216 -18.80 -24.74 3.58
CA LEU A 216 -19.11 -25.62 4.72
C LEU A 216 -19.60 -24.82 5.94
N ARG A 217 -18.97 -23.67 6.23
CA ARG A 217 -19.39 -22.79 7.32
C ARG A 217 -20.83 -22.32 7.16
N ASP A 218 -21.21 -21.92 5.95
CA ASP A 218 -22.53 -21.35 5.67
C ASP A 218 -23.61 -22.44 5.77
N LEU A 219 -23.32 -23.66 5.30
CA LEU A 219 -24.18 -24.83 5.50
C LEU A 219 -24.38 -25.13 6.99
N CYS A 220 -23.30 -25.10 7.78
CA CYS A 220 -23.35 -25.35 9.23
C CYS A 220 -24.14 -24.26 9.96
N ALA A 221 -23.97 -22.98 9.56
CA ALA A 221 -24.73 -21.86 10.12
C ALA A 221 -26.23 -21.99 9.81
N GLU A 222 -26.59 -22.38 8.60
CA GLU A 222 -27.96 -22.67 8.21
C GLU A 222 -28.59 -23.80 9.05
N LEU A 223 -27.83 -24.89 9.22
CA LEU A 223 -28.25 -26.03 10.03
C LEU A 223 -28.59 -25.59 11.47
N ILE A 224 -27.70 -24.83 12.10
CA ILE A 224 -27.87 -24.34 13.46
C ILE A 224 -29.06 -23.39 13.55
N THR A 225 -29.18 -22.47 12.59
CA THR A 225 -30.28 -21.50 12.54
C THR A 225 -31.64 -22.20 12.41
N ASN A 226 -31.72 -23.21 11.53
CA ASN A 226 -32.94 -23.99 11.35
C ASN A 226 -33.33 -24.79 12.62
N LEU A 227 -32.34 -25.21 13.37
CA LEU A 227 -32.58 -25.98 14.60
C LEU A 227 -32.96 -25.10 15.81
N THR A 228 -32.28 -23.96 15.96
CA THR A 228 -32.37 -23.13 17.15
C THR A 228 -33.26 -21.89 16.97
N GLY A 229 -33.64 -21.56 15.74
CA GLY A 229 -34.32 -20.31 15.38
C GLY A 229 -33.44 -19.08 15.46
N ARG A 230 -32.13 -19.22 15.71
CA ARG A 230 -31.19 -18.10 15.84
C ARG A 230 -29.87 -18.43 15.13
N PRO A 231 -29.18 -17.43 14.54
CA PRO A 231 -27.86 -17.64 13.97
C PRO A 231 -26.85 -18.08 15.06
N PRO A 232 -25.83 -18.87 14.69
CA PRO A 232 -24.81 -19.30 15.64
C PRO A 232 -24.11 -18.10 16.25
N ALA A 233 -23.93 -18.09 17.58
CA ALA A 233 -23.19 -17.06 18.27
C ALA A 233 -21.69 -17.19 17.91
N ALA A 234 -21.10 -16.08 17.39
CA ALA A 234 -19.67 -16.00 17.25
C ALA A 234 -19.02 -15.94 18.66
N PRO A 235 -17.92 -16.70 18.90
CA PRO A 235 -17.22 -16.54 20.16
C PRO A 235 -16.67 -15.14 20.29
N GLU A 236 -17.04 -14.43 21.35
CA GLU A 236 -16.42 -13.15 21.70
C GLU A 236 -14.95 -13.43 22.12
N LEU A 237 -14.01 -13.03 21.29
CA LEU A 237 -12.60 -13.00 21.68
C LEU A 237 -12.43 -11.80 22.64
N ARG A 238 -12.49 -12.07 23.93
CA ARG A 238 -12.17 -11.03 24.92
C ARG A 238 -10.66 -10.82 24.91
N PRO A 239 -10.17 -9.56 24.77
CA PRO A 239 -8.78 -9.26 24.99
C PRO A 239 -8.40 -9.73 26.41
N ARG A 240 -7.26 -10.39 26.55
CA ARG A 240 -6.71 -10.67 27.88
C ARG A 240 -6.42 -9.34 28.59
N PRO A 241 -6.75 -9.22 29.87
CA PRO A 241 -6.42 -8.05 30.67
C PRO A 241 -4.92 -7.82 30.74
#